data_6d9323ee73f6d3e6eb1524621f7c7094
#
_entry.id   6d9323ee73f6d3e6eb1524621f7c7094
#
_cell.length_a   1.000
_cell.length_b   1.000
_cell.length_c   1.000
_cell.angle_alpha   90.00
_cell.angle_beta   90.00
_cell.angle_gamma   90.00
#
_symmetry.space_group_name_H-M   'P 1'
#
loop_
_entity.id
_entity.type
_entity.pdbx_description
1 polymer ?
#
loop_
_entity_poly.entity_id
_entity_poly.type
_entity_poly.pdbx_seq_one_letter_code
_entity_poly.pdbx_strand_id
1 'polypeptide(L)'
;MECFKDKVAIVTGGASGIGRAVCQALARNGASTIVADIDLEGAQEVARAISQNGGRARAARLDVRKDEEIQKLIAQTVDAYGRLDYMFNNAGINIGGEARDLLPEHWSRLLDINLMGVVHGTRAAYNVMVRQGSGHIVNTASLCGIMPIPLEVPYATAKHAVVGLSTSLRTEAAGLGVKVSVFCPGLVRTPLLEKSVAVNSTMSEILSISPMKSMDVNDAVRALLRGVARNQAIIVCPLDARLSWWLYRIAPALMDRLLDKAVRQFRQKHRTTE
;
A
#
# COMPACT_ATOMS: atom_id res chain seq x y z
N MET A 1 -7.35 -19.85 3.43
CA MET A 1 -8.58 -19.11 3.00
C MET A 1 -8.92 -19.58 1.59
N GLU A 2 -10.06 -20.22 1.44
CA GLU A 2 -10.49 -20.88 0.21
C GLU A 2 -10.54 -19.93 -1.02
N CYS A 3 -10.85 -18.66 -0.80
CA CYS A 3 -10.95 -17.67 -1.88
C CYS A 3 -9.61 -17.39 -2.61
N PHE A 4 -8.48 -17.79 -2.07
CA PHE A 4 -7.16 -17.61 -2.70
C PHE A 4 -6.62 -18.90 -3.35
N LYS A 5 -7.22 -20.04 -3.06
CA LYS A 5 -6.78 -21.33 -3.61
C LYS A 5 -6.94 -21.34 -5.13
N ASP A 6 -5.90 -21.78 -5.83
CA ASP A 6 -5.80 -21.84 -7.29
C ASP A 6 -6.05 -20.51 -8.02
N LYS A 7 -5.82 -19.39 -7.33
CA LYS A 7 -5.93 -18.04 -7.85
C LYS A 7 -4.57 -17.50 -8.30
N VAL A 8 -4.58 -16.54 -9.20
CA VAL A 8 -3.39 -15.88 -9.74
C VAL A 8 -3.34 -14.45 -9.20
N ALA A 9 -2.24 -14.09 -8.56
CA ALA A 9 -2.06 -12.79 -7.93
C ALA A 9 -0.75 -12.13 -8.36
N ILE A 10 -0.82 -10.83 -8.71
CA ILE A 10 0.35 -9.97 -8.85
C ILE A 10 0.45 -9.09 -7.61
N VAL A 11 1.65 -8.97 -7.02
CA VAL A 11 1.92 -8.09 -5.88
C VAL A 11 3.09 -7.19 -6.23
N THR A 12 2.87 -5.88 -6.30
CA THR A 12 3.94 -4.90 -6.51
C THR A 12 4.61 -4.52 -5.19
N GLY A 13 5.92 -4.23 -5.23
CA GLY A 13 6.70 -4.05 -4.00
C GLY A 13 6.83 -5.37 -3.21
N GLY A 14 6.90 -6.49 -3.93
CA GLY A 14 6.86 -7.84 -3.38
C GLY A 14 8.16 -8.31 -2.73
N ALA A 15 9.28 -7.61 -2.93
CA ALA A 15 10.59 -7.99 -2.40
C ALA A 15 10.71 -7.75 -0.89
N SER A 16 9.92 -6.86 -0.29
CA SER A 16 10.08 -6.50 1.11
C SER A 16 8.76 -6.17 1.83
N GLY A 17 8.81 -6.02 3.15
CA GLY A 17 7.74 -5.48 3.98
C GLY A 17 6.39 -6.17 3.81
N ILE A 18 5.35 -5.37 3.65
CA ILE A 18 3.96 -5.84 3.49
C ILE A 18 3.83 -6.67 2.20
N GLY A 19 4.43 -6.24 1.08
CA GLY A 19 4.35 -6.96 -0.20
C GLY A 19 4.92 -8.38 -0.11
N ARG A 20 6.12 -8.55 0.48
CA ARG A 20 6.72 -9.86 0.74
C ARG A 20 5.80 -10.74 1.57
N ALA A 21 5.27 -10.20 2.66
CA ALA A 21 4.40 -10.95 3.56
C ALA A 21 3.05 -11.32 2.89
N VAL A 22 2.52 -10.44 2.01
CA VAL A 22 1.33 -10.75 1.19
C VAL A 22 1.64 -11.90 0.23
N CYS A 23 2.76 -11.84 -0.52
CA CYS A 23 3.16 -12.92 -1.43
C CYS A 23 3.23 -14.27 -0.71
N GLN A 24 3.92 -14.32 0.43
CA GLN A 24 4.04 -15.53 1.24
C GLN A 24 2.68 -16.03 1.77
N ALA A 25 1.83 -15.11 2.22
CA ALA A 25 0.52 -15.48 2.75
C ALA A 25 -0.43 -15.98 1.66
N LEU A 26 -0.42 -15.38 0.47
CA LEU A 26 -1.19 -15.85 -0.69
C LEU A 26 -0.75 -17.23 -1.14
N ALA A 27 0.56 -17.46 -1.26
CA ALA A 27 1.12 -18.75 -1.64
C ALA A 27 0.77 -19.85 -0.63
N ARG A 28 0.86 -19.58 0.70
CA ARG A 28 0.39 -20.51 1.74
C ARG A 28 -1.11 -20.83 1.65
N ASN A 29 -1.89 -19.96 1.04
CA ASN A 29 -3.32 -20.19 0.79
C ASN A 29 -3.59 -20.79 -0.61
N GLY A 30 -2.55 -21.28 -1.31
CA GLY A 30 -2.65 -22.01 -2.58
C GLY A 30 -2.71 -21.14 -3.83
N ALA A 31 -2.45 -19.84 -3.72
CA ALA A 31 -2.37 -18.96 -4.89
C ALA A 31 -1.05 -19.13 -5.66
N SER A 32 -1.08 -18.89 -6.97
CA SER A 32 0.11 -18.64 -7.80
C SER A 32 0.43 -17.15 -7.73
N THR A 33 1.62 -16.80 -7.25
CA THR A 33 1.96 -15.41 -6.89
C THR A 33 3.08 -14.88 -7.77
N ILE A 34 2.86 -13.74 -8.41
CA ILE A 34 3.88 -12.99 -9.13
C ILE A 34 4.42 -11.92 -8.18
N VAL A 35 5.67 -12.11 -7.75
CA VAL A 35 6.42 -11.21 -6.89
C VAL A 35 7.06 -10.14 -7.77
N ALA A 36 6.44 -8.98 -7.88
CA ALA A 36 6.89 -7.90 -8.76
C ALA A 36 7.57 -6.79 -7.95
N ASP A 37 8.80 -6.45 -8.29
CA ASP A 37 9.56 -5.39 -7.62
C ASP A 37 10.60 -4.77 -8.57
N ILE A 38 11.03 -3.54 -8.28
CA ILE A 38 12.18 -2.93 -8.94
C ILE A 38 13.48 -3.65 -8.56
N ASP A 39 13.55 -4.17 -7.33
CA ASP A 39 14.58 -5.05 -6.81
C ASP A 39 14.28 -6.49 -7.24
N LEU A 40 14.83 -6.87 -8.40
CA LEU A 40 14.64 -8.22 -8.95
C LEU A 40 15.28 -9.30 -8.06
N GLU A 41 16.44 -9.04 -7.47
CA GLU A 41 17.15 -10.01 -6.63
C GLU A 41 16.33 -10.34 -5.38
N GLY A 42 15.85 -9.30 -4.69
CA GLY A 42 14.95 -9.47 -3.54
C GLY A 42 13.64 -10.18 -3.91
N ALA A 43 13.07 -9.87 -5.07
CA ALA A 43 11.88 -10.58 -5.57
C ALA A 43 12.15 -12.06 -5.85
N GLN A 44 13.33 -12.40 -6.42
CA GLN A 44 13.76 -13.78 -6.66
C GLN A 44 13.99 -14.55 -5.35
N GLU A 45 14.56 -13.91 -4.32
CA GLU A 45 14.71 -14.53 -3.00
C GLU A 45 13.35 -14.90 -2.39
N VAL A 46 12.39 -13.97 -2.47
CA VAL A 46 11.02 -14.22 -1.99
C VAL A 46 10.36 -15.36 -2.76
N ALA A 47 10.47 -15.37 -4.08
CA ALA A 47 9.89 -16.42 -4.92
C ALA A 47 10.52 -17.78 -4.63
N ARG A 48 11.87 -17.85 -4.47
CA ARG A 48 12.60 -19.08 -4.09
C ARG A 48 12.13 -19.58 -2.73
N ALA A 49 12.05 -18.71 -1.73
CA ALA A 49 11.59 -19.08 -0.39
C ALA A 49 10.14 -19.61 -0.40
N ILE A 50 9.26 -19.04 -1.20
CA ILE A 50 7.89 -19.55 -1.38
C ILE A 50 7.91 -20.96 -2.00
N SER A 51 8.70 -21.17 -3.06
CA SER A 51 8.78 -22.46 -3.77
C SER A 51 9.38 -23.56 -2.89
N GLN A 52 10.41 -23.24 -2.09
CA GLN A 52 11.01 -24.18 -1.12
C GLN A 52 10.01 -24.64 -0.04
N ASN A 53 8.99 -23.81 0.26
CA ASN A 53 7.91 -24.16 1.17
C ASN A 53 6.66 -24.74 0.46
N GLY A 54 6.81 -25.23 -0.78
CA GLY A 54 5.75 -25.90 -1.53
C GLY A 54 4.72 -24.95 -2.16
N GLY A 55 4.95 -23.64 -2.12
CA GLY A 55 4.09 -22.64 -2.78
C GLY A 55 4.47 -22.42 -4.24
N ARG A 56 3.62 -21.69 -4.97
CA ARG A 56 3.83 -21.31 -6.37
C ARG A 56 4.14 -19.82 -6.47
N ALA A 57 5.35 -19.47 -6.88
CA ALA A 57 5.73 -18.07 -7.07
C ALA A 57 6.71 -17.86 -8.23
N ARG A 58 6.63 -16.70 -8.88
CA ARG A 58 7.56 -16.23 -9.91
C ARG A 58 7.95 -14.78 -9.60
N ALA A 59 9.23 -14.46 -9.71
CA ALA A 59 9.73 -13.10 -9.63
C ALA A 59 9.59 -12.37 -10.97
N ALA A 60 9.34 -11.08 -10.90
CA ALA A 60 9.36 -10.19 -12.06
C ALA A 60 9.96 -8.83 -11.68
N ARG A 61 10.87 -8.30 -12.52
CA ARG A 61 11.31 -6.92 -12.39
C ARG A 61 10.19 -5.99 -12.85
N LEU A 62 9.89 -4.97 -12.07
CA LEU A 62 8.84 -3.99 -12.38
C LEU A 62 9.16 -2.63 -11.79
N ASP A 63 9.24 -1.61 -12.62
CA ASP A 63 9.16 -0.21 -12.19
C ASP A 63 7.72 0.27 -12.36
N VAL A 64 7.00 0.48 -11.24
CA VAL A 64 5.59 0.86 -11.25
C VAL A 64 5.32 2.25 -11.85
N ARG A 65 6.35 3.09 -12.01
CA ARG A 65 6.25 4.38 -12.69
C ARG A 65 6.02 4.22 -14.19
N LYS A 66 6.35 3.07 -14.75
CA LYS A 66 6.27 2.77 -16.18
C LYS A 66 5.04 1.95 -16.49
N ASP A 67 4.03 2.61 -17.04
CA ASP A 67 2.76 1.98 -17.39
C ASP A 67 2.91 0.78 -18.33
N GLU A 68 3.83 0.88 -19.31
CA GLU A 68 4.06 -0.20 -20.27
C GLU A 68 4.66 -1.47 -19.59
N GLU A 69 5.53 -1.31 -18.58
CA GLU A 69 6.08 -2.45 -17.84
C GLU A 69 4.96 -3.20 -17.07
N ILE A 70 4.01 -2.46 -16.49
CA ILE A 70 2.85 -3.02 -15.79
C ILE A 70 1.92 -3.75 -16.77
N GLN A 71 1.57 -3.11 -17.88
CA GLN A 71 0.73 -3.73 -18.92
C GLN A 71 1.35 -5.02 -19.44
N LYS A 72 2.65 -4.99 -19.75
CA LYS A 72 3.41 -6.17 -20.21
C LYS A 72 3.40 -7.29 -19.17
N LEU A 73 3.62 -6.97 -17.88
CA LEU A 73 3.60 -7.98 -16.82
C LEU A 73 2.22 -8.63 -16.68
N ILE A 74 1.16 -7.84 -16.74
CA ILE A 74 -0.22 -8.33 -16.66
C ILE A 74 -0.53 -9.22 -17.87
N ALA A 75 -0.18 -8.79 -19.09
CA ALA A 75 -0.36 -9.59 -20.31
C ALA A 75 0.37 -10.93 -20.21
N GLN A 76 1.65 -10.93 -19.87
CA GLN A 76 2.45 -12.15 -19.64
C GLN A 76 1.86 -13.06 -18.56
N THR A 77 1.21 -12.48 -17.55
CA THR A 77 0.54 -13.26 -16.49
C THR A 77 -0.72 -13.94 -17.04
N VAL A 78 -1.53 -13.21 -17.79
CA VAL A 78 -2.72 -13.75 -18.42
C VAL A 78 -2.37 -14.83 -19.46
N ASP A 79 -1.34 -14.62 -20.27
CA ASP A 79 -0.86 -15.61 -21.26
C ASP A 79 -0.39 -16.90 -20.56
N ALA A 80 0.32 -16.79 -19.43
CA ALA A 80 0.87 -17.95 -18.72
C ALA A 80 -0.14 -18.72 -17.88
N TYR A 81 -1.14 -18.04 -17.32
CA TYR A 81 -2.08 -18.63 -16.35
C TYR A 81 -3.55 -18.59 -16.80
N GLY A 82 -3.85 -17.97 -17.93
CA GLY A 82 -5.19 -17.81 -18.46
C GLY A 82 -6.07 -16.78 -17.72
N ARG A 83 -5.54 -16.16 -16.64
CA ARG A 83 -6.32 -15.27 -15.77
C ARG A 83 -5.48 -14.38 -14.87
N LEU A 84 -6.09 -13.31 -14.35
CA LEU A 84 -5.59 -12.52 -13.23
C LEU A 84 -6.71 -12.34 -12.21
N ASP A 85 -6.59 -12.94 -11.02
CA ASP A 85 -7.63 -12.87 -9.98
C ASP A 85 -7.43 -11.71 -9.00
N TYR A 86 -6.18 -11.42 -8.65
CA TYR A 86 -5.83 -10.39 -7.68
C TYR A 86 -4.71 -9.50 -8.18
N MET A 87 -4.90 -8.20 -8.08
CA MET A 87 -3.85 -7.20 -8.27
C MET A 87 -3.65 -6.45 -6.97
N PHE A 88 -2.50 -6.66 -6.30
CA PHE A 88 -2.10 -5.91 -5.12
C PHE A 88 -1.13 -4.80 -5.52
N ASN A 89 -1.63 -3.57 -5.61
CA ASN A 89 -0.82 -2.38 -5.82
C ASN A 89 -0.27 -1.94 -4.45
N ASN A 90 0.92 -2.43 -4.11
CA ASN A 90 1.51 -2.23 -2.78
C ASN A 90 2.84 -1.48 -2.82
N ALA A 91 3.53 -1.40 -3.95
CA ALA A 91 4.77 -0.65 -4.08
C ALA A 91 4.62 0.79 -3.57
N GLY A 92 5.61 1.29 -2.83
CA GLY A 92 5.56 2.63 -2.30
C GLY A 92 6.84 2.99 -1.56
N ILE A 93 7.05 4.30 -1.41
CA ILE A 93 8.13 4.92 -0.64
C ILE A 93 7.54 5.89 0.37
N ASN A 94 8.36 6.36 1.31
CA ASN A 94 7.99 7.46 2.18
C ASN A 94 9.04 8.57 2.14
N ILE A 95 8.57 9.82 2.14
CA ILE A 95 9.37 11.04 2.25
C ILE A 95 8.62 11.95 3.23
N GLY A 96 9.27 12.25 4.36
CA GLY A 96 8.73 13.09 5.42
C GLY A 96 9.57 14.34 5.65
N GLY A 97 8.98 15.31 6.33
CA GLY A 97 9.55 16.62 6.65
C GLY A 97 8.48 17.70 6.68
N GLU A 98 8.80 18.89 7.14
CA GLU A 98 7.86 20.01 7.02
C GLU A 98 7.65 20.38 5.53
N ALA A 99 6.41 20.66 5.16
CA ALA A 99 6.05 20.91 3.76
C ALA A 99 6.86 22.06 3.11
N ARG A 100 7.28 23.05 3.90
CA ARG A 100 8.12 24.18 3.44
C ARG A 100 9.56 23.79 3.09
N ASP A 101 10.02 22.63 3.58
CA ASP A 101 11.38 22.14 3.34
C ASP A 101 11.43 21.12 2.18
N LEU A 102 10.27 20.64 1.76
CA LEU A 102 10.16 19.62 0.72
C LEU A 102 10.25 20.25 -0.68
N LEU A 103 11.24 19.83 -1.44
CA LEU A 103 11.49 20.29 -2.80
C LEU A 103 10.51 19.62 -3.82
N PRO A 104 10.28 20.23 -4.98
CA PRO A 104 9.40 19.67 -6.02
C PRO A 104 9.74 18.22 -6.42
N GLU A 105 11.03 17.85 -6.46
CA GLU A 105 11.48 16.49 -6.76
C GLU A 105 11.07 15.46 -5.71
N HIS A 106 10.97 15.84 -4.43
CA HIS A 106 10.44 14.97 -3.38
C HIS A 106 8.96 14.62 -3.65
N TRP A 107 8.18 15.62 -4.04
CA TRP A 107 6.78 15.46 -4.42
C TRP A 107 6.61 14.58 -5.65
N SER A 108 7.29 14.93 -6.76
CA SER A 108 7.20 14.19 -8.02
C SER A 108 7.55 12.73 -7.82
N ARG A 109 8.72 12.45 -7.20
CA ARG A 109 9.18 11.08 -6.95
C ARG A 109 8.17 10.27 -6.14
N LEU A 110 7.59 10.89 -5.10
CA LEU A 110 6.62 10.20 -4.25
C LEU A 110 5.30 9.96 -4.97
N LEU A 111 4.77 10.96 -5.67
CA LEU A 111 3.52 10.84 -6.42
C LEU A 111 3.64 9.84 -7.58
N ASP A 112 4.76 9.82 -8.30
CA ASP A 112 4.98 8.87 -9.40
C ASP A 112 4.93 7.42 -8.92
N ILE A 113 5.47 7.14 -7.74
CA ILE A 113 5.49 5.78 -7.20
C ILE A 113 4.18 5.45 -6.47
N ASN A 114 3.79 6.28 -5.49
CA ASN A 114 2.72 5.96 -4.55
C ASN A 114 1.32 6.20 -5.10
N LEU A 115 1.18 7.05 -6.12
CA LEU A 115 -0.10 7.34 -6.75
C LEU A 115 -0.12 6.82 -8.18
N MET A 116 0.76 7.32 -9.07
CA MET A 116 0.71 6.93 -10.48
C MET A 116 0.99 5.44 -10.68
N GLY A 117 1.92 4.84 -9.91
CA GLY A 117 2.12 3.39 -9.91
C GLY A 117 0.86 2.60 -9.54
N VAL A 118 0.08 3.09 -8.57
CA VAL A 118 -1.21 2.47 -8.22
C VAL A 118 -2.26 2.68 -9.32
N VAL A 119 -2.30 3.87 -9.94
CA VAL A 119 -3.20 4.17 -11.08
C VAL A 119 -2.90 3.24 -12.26
N HIS A 120 -1.64 3.09 -12.64
CA HIS A 120 -1.21 2.20 -13.74
C HIS A 120 -1.64 0.75 -13.47
N GLY A 121 -1.30 0.21 -12.29
CA GLY A 121 -1.67 -1.16 -11.91
C GLY A 121 -3.18 -1.37 -11.83
N THR A 122 -3.89 -0.42 -11.27
CA THR A 122 -5.37 -0.47 -11.17
C THR A 122 -6.00 -0.47 -12.56
N ARG A 123 -5.62 0.47 -13.44
CA ARG A 123 -6.17 0.60 -14.79
C ARG A 123 -5.91 -0.64 -15.64
N ALA A 124 -4.67 -1.11 -15.65
CA ALA A 124 -4.30 -2.27 -16.47
C ALA A 124 -4.99 -3.56 -15.98
N ALA A 125 -5.03 -3.80 -14.66
CA ALA A 125 -5.74 -4.96 -14.09
C ALA A 125 -7.25 -4.86 -14.29
N TYR A 126 -7.85 -3.68 -14.10
CA TYR A 126 -9.29 -3.45 -14.27
C TYR A 126 -9.77 -3.84 -15.67
N ASN A 127 -9.05 -3.38 -16.72
CA ASN A 127 -9.38 -3.72 -18.11
C ASN A 127 -9.38 -5.23 -18.38
N VAL A 128 -8.45 -5.97 -17.79
CA VAL A 128 -8.39 -7.43 -17.90
C VAL A 128 -9.54 -8.07 -17.13
N MET A 129 -9.74 -7.66 -15.88
CA MET A 129 -10.73 -8.24 -14.98
C MET A 129 -12.18 -8.00 -15.44
N VAL A 130 -12.46 -6.85 -16.07
CA VAL A 130 -13.78 -6.57 -16.69
C VAL A 130 -14.05 -7.54 -17.85
N ARG A 131 -13.08 -7.75 -18.75
CA ARG A 131 -13.24 -8.76 -19.84
C ARG A 131 -13.37 -10.18 -19.30
N GLN A 132 -12.71 -10.48 -18.18
CA GLN A 132 -12.77 -11.77 -17.49
C GLN A 132 -14.11 -11.96 -16.72
N GLY A 133 -14.85 -10.88 -16.44
CA GLY A 133 -16.05 -10.89 -15.61
C GLY A 133 -15.78 -11.17 -14.13
N SER A 134 -14.53 -11.12 -13.70
CA SER A 134 -14.13 -11.41 -12.30
C SER A 134 -12.74 -10.85 -12.00
N GLY A 135 -12.52 -10.46 -10.74
CA GLY A 135 -11.23 -10.03 -10.24
C GLY A 135 -11.34 -9.21 -8.96
N HIS A 136 -10.21 -8.95 -8.32
CA HIS A 136 -10.15 -8.11 -7.13
C HIS A 136 -8.88 -7.27 -7.12
N ILE A 137 -9.04 -5.96 -7.20
CA ILE A 137 -7.96 -4.98 -7.09
C ILE A 137 -7.85 -4.55 -5.63
N VAL A 138 -6.63 -4.58 -5.11
CA VAL A 138 -6.32 -4.24 -3.72
C VAL A 138 -5.23 -3.18 -3.71
N ASN A 139 -5.59 -1.96 -3.35
CA ASN A 139 -4.67 -0.83 -3.32
C ASN A 139 -4.18 -0.56 -1.88
N THR A 140 -2.87 -0.46 -1.70
CA THR A 140 -2.28 -0.13 -0.40
C THR A 140 -2.19 1.39 -0.25
N ALA A 141 -3.11 1.94 0.54
CA ALA A 141 -3.03 3.31 1.04
C ALA A 141 -2.26 3.36 2.39
N SER A 142 -2.82 4.02 3.37
CA SER A 142 -2.33 4.17 4.75
C SER A 142 -3.45 4.79 5.59
N LEU A 143 -3.30 4.79 6.90
CA LEU A 143 -4.06 5.67 7.78
C LEU A 143 -3.92 7.15 7.36
N CYS A 144 -2.73 7.54 6.84
CA CYS A 144 -2.47 8.85 6.23
C CYS A 144 -3.35 9.16 5.01
N GLY A 145 -4.10 8.20 4.49
CA GLY A 145 -5.06 8.38 3.38
C GLY A 145 -6.50 8.62 3.83
N ILE A 146 -6.78 8.55 5.12
CA ILE A 146 -8.14 8.69 5.69
C ILE A 146 -8.20 9.65 6.88
N MET A 147 -7.07 10.19 7.31
CA MET A 147 -6.98 11.27 8.30
C MET A 147 -5.69 12.09 8.07
N PRO A 148 -5.62 13.34 8.53
CA PRO A 148 -4.43 14.17 8.40
C PRO A 148 -3.27 13.62 9.23
N ILE A 149 -2.08 13.60 8.63
CA ILE A 149 -0.83 13.30 9.33
C ILE A 149 0.17 14.40 8.98
N PRO A 150 0.55 15.25 9.92
CA PRO A 150 1.56 16.29 9.69
C PRO A 150 2.95 15.69 9.46
N LEU A 151 3.83 16.49 8.87
CA LEU A 151 5.21 16.13 8.49
C LEU A 151 5.33 15.06 7.39
N GLU A 152 4.23 14.55 6.87
CA GLU A 152 4.18 13.58 5.76
C GLU A 152 3.20 14.05 4.67
N VAL A 153 3.16 15.36 4.38
CA VAL A 153 2.13 15.96 3.50
C VAL A 153 2.08 15.34 2.10
N PRO A 154 3.21 15.14 1.36
CA PRO A 154 3.16 14.47 0.06
C PRO A 154 2.65 13.03 0.15
N TYR A 155 3.07 12.31 1.20
CA TYR A 155 2.65 10.94 1.44
C TYR A 155 1.15 10.87 1.72
N ALA A 156 0.64 11.73 2.61
CA ALA A 156 -0.78 11.84 2.89
C ALA A 156 -1.59 12.20 1.64
N THR A 157 -1.10 13.14 0.82
CA THR A 157 -1.71 13.52 -0.46
C THR A 157 -1.86 12.30 -1.37
N ALA A 158 -0.78 11.56 -1.62
CA ALA A 158 -0.82 10.36 -2.45
C ALA A 158 -1.79 9.31 -1.89
N LYS A 159 -1.76 9.08 -0.57
CA LYS A 159 -2.58 8.04 0.06
C LYS A 159 -4.08 8.40 0.12
N HIS A 160 -4.43 9.69 0.26
CA HIS A 160 -5.81 10.15 0.09
C HIS A 160 -6.30 9.95 -1.35
N ALA A 161 -5.48 10.29 -2.34
CA ALA A 161 -5.81 10.06 -3.74
C ALA A 161 -6.04 8.57 -4.05
N VAL A 162 -5.23 7.66 -3.49
CA VAL A 162 -5.42 6.20 -3.61
C VAL A 162 -6.73 5.74 -2.98
N VAL A 163 -7.15 6.31 -1.85
CA VAL A 163 -8.46 6.01 -1.24
C VAL A 163 -9.59 6.49 -2.15
N GLY A 164 -9.51 7.73 -2.66
CA GLY A 164 -10.49 8.28 -3.60
C GLY A 164 -10.62 7.43 -4.86
N LEU A 165 -9.48 7.08 -5.50
CA LEU A 165 -9.45 6.18 -6.65
C LEU A 165 -10.15 4.85 -6.35
N SER A 166 -9.81 4.23 -5.23
CA SER A 166 -10.30 2.89 -4.90
C SER A 166 -11.79 2.86 -4.59
N THR A 167 -12.28 3.84 -3.83
CA THR A 167 -13.69 3.91 -3.43
C THR A 167 -14.59 4.30 -4.61
N SER A 168 -14.15 5.22 -5.47
CA SER A 168 -14.87 5.60 -6.68
C SER A 168 -14.93 4.44 -7.68
N LEU A 169 -13.78 3.81 -7.97
CA LEU A 169 -13.74 2.67 -8.90
C LEU A 169 -14.55 1.48 -8.38
N ARG A 170 -14.59 1.24 -7.06
CA ARG A 170 -15.43 0.20 -6.48
C ARG A 170 -16.91 0.39 -6.82
N THR A 171 -17.40 1.62 -6.81
CA THR A 171 -18.78 1.94 -7.16
C THR A 171 -19.00 1.80 -8.67
N GLU A 172 -18.07 2.30 -9.49
CA GLU A 172 -18.12 2.19 -10.94
C GLU A 172 -18.07 0.74 -11.43
N ALA A 173 -17.30 -0.12 -10.76
CA ALA A 173 -17.16 -1.54 -11.09
C ALA A 173 -18.38 -2.39 -10.71
N ALA A 174 -19.43 -1.81 -10.13
CA ALA A 174 -20.65 -2.55 -9.77
C ALA A 174 -21.28 -3.20 -11.00
N GLY A 175 -21.60 -4.49 -10.90
CA GLY A 175 -22.18 -5.27 -12.01
C GLY A 175 -21.16 -5.82 -13.03
N LEU A 176 -19.87 -5.41 -12.97
CA LEU A 176 -18.83 -5.87 -13.91
C LEU A 176 -18.01 -7.06 -13.37
N GLY A 177 -18.37 -7.60 -12.20
CA GLY A 177 -17.67 -8.74 -11.58
C GLY A 177 -16.33 -8.38 -10.92
N VAL A 178 -15.91 -7.11 -10.94
CA VAL A 178 -14.65 -6.65 -10.38
C VAL A 178 -14.86 -6.05 -8.99
N LYS A 179 -14.06 -6.50 -8.03
CA LYS A 179 -14.03 -5.98 -6.66
C LYS A 179 -12.85 -5.03 -6.49
N VAL A 180 -13.02 -4.02 -5.65
CA VAL A 180 -11.94 -3.11 -5.29
C VAL A 180 -11.94 -2.91 -3.78
N SER A 181 -10.76 -3.05 -3.17
CA SER A 181 -10.52 -2.77 -1.75
C SER A 181 -9.33 -1.84 -1.59
N VAL A 182 -9.37 -0.99 -0.58
CA VAL A 182 -8.22 -0.19 -0.19
C VAL A 182 -7.78 -0.55 1.22
N PHE A 183 -6.48 -0.80 1.37
CA PHE A 183 -5.84 -1.12 2.64
C PHE A 183 -5.25 0.14 3.27
N CYS A 184 -5.70 0.49 4.45
CA CYS A 184 -5.30 1.67 5.22
C CYS A 184 -4.70 1.24 6.56
N PRO A 185 -3.47 0.67 6.57
CA PRO A 185 -2.80 0.32 7.81
C PRO A 185 -2.34 1.57 8.59
N GLY A 186 -2.28 1.45 9.91
CA GLY A 186 -1.48 2.33 10.75
C GLY A 186 0.01 2.05 10.59
N LEU A 187 0.79 2.30 11.64
CA LEU A 187 2.24 2.07 11.60
C LEU A 187 2.55 0.56 11.60
N VAL A 188 3.22 0.07 10.55
CA VAL A 188 3.64 -1.34 10.42
C VAL A 188 5.16 -1.42 10.41
N ARG A 189 5.74 -2.32 11.22
CA ARG A 189 7.20 -2.56 11.23
C ARG A 189 7.63 -3.20 9.91
N THR A 190 8.28 -2.40 9.07
CA THR A 190 8.77 -2.80 7.75
C THR A 190 10.05 -2.04 7.42
N PRO A 191 10.87 -2.55 6.49
CA PRO A 191 12.04 -1.81 5.99
C PRO A 191 11.72 -0.46 5.33
N LEU A 192 10.44 -0.19 5.04
CA LEU A 192 10.00 1.09 4.49
C LEU A 192 10.43 2.25 5.40
N LEU A 193 10.27 2.10 6.71
CA LEU A 193 10.63 3.15 7.69
C LEU A 193 12.13 3.45 7.71
N GLU A 194 12.95 2.42 7.58
CA GLU A 194 14.41 2.54 7.53
C GLU A 194 14.90 3.17 6.23
N LYS A 195 14.20 2.88 5.12
CA LYS A 195 14.49 3.40 3.77
C LYS A 195 13.82 4.74 3.48
N SER A 196 13.03 5.27 4.41
CA SER A 196 12.35 6.56 4.25
C SER A 196 13.34 7.71 4.25
N VAL A 197 13.06 8.71 3.43
CA VAL A 197 13.81 9.97 3.40
C VAL A 197 13.16 10.95 4.37
N ALA A 198 13.93 11.50 5.29
CA ALA A 198 13.50 12.59 6.17
C ALA A 198 14.28 13.86 5.82
N VAL A 199 13.58 14.96 5.56
CA VAL A 199 14.18 16.25 5.18
C VAL A 199 14.23 17.15 6.41
N ASN A 200 15.43 17.66 6.73
CA ASN A 200 15.70 18.48 7.91
C ASN A 200 15.24 17.89 9.26
N SER A 201 15.17 16.57 9.33
CA SER A 201 14.77 15.80 10.52
C SER A 201 15.16 14.35 10.35
N THR A 202 14.85 13.51 11.35
CA THR A 202 14.95 12.06 11.24
C THR A 202 13.55 11.43 11.18
N MET A 203 13.43 10.25 10.58
CA MET A 203 12.14 9.53 10.55
C MET A 203 11.65 9.18 11.97
N SER A 204 12.56 8.90 12.90
CA SER A 204 12.22 8.68 14.31
C SER A 204 11.56 9.90 14.95
N GLU A 205 12.07 11.10 14.66
CA GLU A 205 11.50 12.36 15.15
C GLU A 205 10.12 12.61 14.54
N ILE A 206 9.96 12.41 13.22
CA ILE A 206 8.67 12.53 12.53
C ILE A 206 7.64 11.57 13.15
N LEU A 207 8.02 10.32 13.34
CA LEU A 207 7.11 9.32 13.92
C LEU A 207 6.80 9.58 15.41
N SER A 208 7.66 10.33 16.13
CA SER A 208 7.44 10.65 17.54
C SER A 208 6.20 11.52 17.81
N ILE A 209 5.68 12.23 16.79
CA ILE A 209 4.44 13.00 16.92
C ILE A 209 3.20 12.12 16.98
N SER A 210 3.31 10.84 16.57
CA SER A 210 2.20 9.90 16.56
C SER A 210 2.26 9.00 17.81
N PRO A 211 1.18 8.92 18.60
CA PRO A 211 1.12 8.01 19.76
C PRO A 211 0.92 6.54 19.34
N MET A 212 0.85 6.26 18.04
CA MET A 212 0.50 4.94 17.54
C MET A 212 1.64 3.95 17.68
N LYS A 213 1.32 2.76 18.20
CA LYS A 213 2.27 1.65 18.26
C LYS A 213 2.40 0.97 16.90
N SER A 214 3.64 0.59 16.56
CA SER A 214 3.86 -0.22 15.36
C SER A 214 3.33 -1.63 15.55
N MET A 215 2.62 -2.15 14.55
CA MET A 215 2.15 -3.54 14.52
C MET A 215 3.10 -4.45 13.73
N ASP A 216 3.00 -5.75 13.99
CA ASP A 216 3.71 -6.78 13.21
C ASP A 216 3.17 -6.87 11.79
N VAL A 217 4.06 -7.10 10.82
CA VAL A 217 3.70 -7.17 9.41
C VAL A 217 2.76 -8.34 9.10
N ASN A 218 2.91 -9.48 9.79
CA ASN A 218 2.04 -10.63 9.56
C ASN A 218 0.63 -10.39 10.12
N ASP A 219 0.49 -9.61 11.21
CA ASP A 219 -0.81 -9.19 11.72
C ASP A 219 -1.51 -8.25 10.75
N ALA A 220 -0.77 -7.30 10.18
CA ALA A 220 -1.28 -6.41 9.15
C ALA A 220 -1.78 -7.18 7.92
N VAL A 221 -0.99 -8.15 7.44
CA VAL A 221 -1.36 -8.99 6.30
C VAL A 221 -2.53 -9.92 6.62
N ARG A 222 -2.61 -10.47 7.83
CA ARG A 222 -3.79 -11.24 8.25
C ARG A 222 -5.07 -10.40 8.22
N ALA A 223 -5.00 -9.14 8.71
CA ALA A 223 -6.13 -8.22 8.66
C ALA A 223 -6.50 -7.87 7.20
N LEU A 224 -5.50 -7.56 6.36
CA LEU A 224 -5.67 -7.30 4.94
C LEU A 224 -6.40 -8.46 4.24
N LEU A 225 -5.86 -9.68 4.30
CA LEU A 225 -6.42 -10.82 3.57
C LEU A 225 -7.81 -11.23 4.08
N ARG A 226 -8.10 -11.07 5.38
CA ARG A 226 -9.46 -11.22 5.91
C ARG A 226 -10.44 -10.18 5.34
N GLY A 227 -9.98 -8.93 5.23
CA GLY A 227 -10.79 -7.86 4.64
C GLY A 227 -11.05 -8.09 3.16
N VAL A 228 -10.04 -8.53 2.41
CA VAL A 228 -10.15 -8.90 0.98
C VAL A 228 -11.13 -10.07 0.79
N ALA A 229 -10.99 -11.13 1.60
CA ALA A 229 -11.89 -12.27 1.55
C ALA A 229 -13.37 -11.90 1.81
N ARG A 230 -13.60 -10.88 2.66
CA ARG A 230 -14.94 -10.33 2.96
C ARG A 230 -15.37 -9.21 2.01
N ASN A 231 -14.57 -8.92 0.98
CA ASN A 231 -14.81 -7.82 0.04
C ASN A 231 -15.06 -6.47 0.73
N GLN A 232 -14.32 -6.16 1.79
CA GLN A 232 -14.42 -4.86 2.47
C GLN A 232 -13.90 -3.74 1.57
N ALA A 233 -14.62 -2.60 1.54
CA ALA A 233 -14.21 -1.44 0.75
C ALA A 233 -12.93 -0.81 1.30
N ILE A 234 -12.91 -0.49 2.60
CA ILE A 234 -11.79 0.12 3.31
C ILE A 234 -11.38 -0.82 4.45
N ILE A 235 -10.13 -1.28 4.42
CA ILE A 235 -9.59 -2.21 5.41
C ILE A 235 -8.62 -1.43 6.30
N VAL A 236 -8.99 -1.17 7.54
CA VAL A 236 -8.18 -0.41 8.51
C VAL A 236 -7.72 -1.34 9.63
N CYS A 237 -6.46 -1.29 9.97
CA CYS A 237 -5.86 -1.97 11.12
C CYS A 237 -4.62 -1.20 11.63
N PRO A 238 -4.21 -1.38 12.88
CA PRO A 238 -4.87 -2.13 13.95
C PRO A 238 -6.10 -1.42 14.53
N LEU A 239 -6.59 -1.86 15.69
CA LEU A 239 -7.81 -1.30 16.29
C LEU A 239 -7.66 0.17 16.69
N ASP A 240 -6.51 0.59 17.22
CA ASP A 240 -6.23 1.98 17.57
C ASP A 240 -6.25 2.90 16.34
N ALA A 241 -5.73 2.45 15.17
CA ALA A 241 -5.88 3.17 13.91
C ALA A 241 -7.35 3.35 13.50
N ARG A 242 -8.17 2.29 13.69
CA ARG A 242 -9.62 2.38 13.44
C ARG A 242 -10.31 3.37 14.36
N LEU A 243 -9.95 3.35 15.66
CA LEU A 243 -10.51 4.27 16.65
C LEU A 243 -10.11 5.72 16.34
N SER A 244 -8.83 5.97 15.97
CA SER A 244 -8.36 7.30 15.56
C SER A 244 -9.09 7.80 14.32
N TRP A 245 -9.29 6.96 13.32
CA TRP A 245 -10.08 7.31 12.14
C TRP A 245 -11.54 7.63 12.48
N TRP A 246 -12.20 6.85 13.35
CA TRP A 246 -13.56 7.13 13.82
C TRP A 246 -13.64 8.45 14.60
N LEU A 247 -12.67 8.69 15.49
CA LEU A 247 -12.58 9.94 16.23
C LEU A 247 -12.46 11.14 15.29
N TYR A 248 -11.57 11.05 14.28
CA TYR A 248 -11.42 12.10 13.27
C TYR A 248 -12.73 12.37 12.51
N ARG A 249 -13.50 11.35 12.18
CA ARG A 249 -14.77 11.50 11.46
C ARG A 249 -15.87 12.16 12.30
N ILE A 250 -15.88 11.93 13.60
CA ILE A 250 -16.94 12.43 14.50
C ILE A 250 -16.54 13.78 15.09
N ALA A 251 -15.28 13.97 15.42
CA ALA A 251 -14.76 15.15 16.09
C ALA A 251 -13.45 15.65 15.43
N PRO A 252 -13.48 16.11 14.16
CA PRO A 252 -12.28 16.54 13.45
C PRO A 252 -11.55 17.68 14.18
N ALA A 253 -12.27 18.67 14.70
CA ALA A 253 -11.67 19.78 15.42
C ALA A 253 -10.89 19.38 16.69
N LEU A 254 -11.29 18.29 17.35
CA LEU A 254 -10.52 17.75 18.47
C LEU A 254 -9.21 17.13 17.99
N MET A 255 -9.26 16.36 16.91
CA MET A 255 -8.08 15.76 16.33
C MET A 255 -7.09 16.83 15.83
N ASP A 256 -7.59 17.86 15.15
CA ASP A 256 -6.78 18.98 14.67
C ASP A 256 -6.04 19.66 15.82
N ARG A 257 -6.70 19.93 16.94
CA ARG A 257 -6.05 20.51 18.14
C ARG A 257 -4.95 19.62 18.71
N LEU A 258 -5.16 18.30 18.71
CA LEU A 258 -4.14 17.34 19.18
C LEU A 258 -2.91 17.34 18.26
N LEU A 259 -3.15 17.31 16.94
CA LEU A 259 -2.09 17.34 15.94
C LEU A 259 -1.33 18.69 15.94
N ASP A 260 -2.02 19.80 16.05
CA ASP A 260 -1.43 21.14 16.21
C ASP A 260 -0.46 21.18 17.39
N LYS A 261 -0.90 20.65 18.54
CA LYS A 261 -0.04 20.58 19.73
C LYS A 261 1.20 19.74 19.48
N ALA A 262 1.04 18.57 18.85
CA ALA A 262 2.16 17.69 18.53
C ALA A 262 3.17 18.34 17.58
N VAL A 263 2.71 19.05 16.54
CA VAL A 263 3.58 19.79 15.60
C VAL A 263 4.32 20.94 16.30
N ARG A 264 3.65 21.70 17.17
CA ARG A 264 4.29 22.77 17.94
C ARG A 264 5.39 22.22 18.85
N GLN A 265 5.14 21.09 19.52
CA GLN A 265 6.12 20.42 20.36
C GLN A 265 7.30 19.88 19.54
N PHE A 266 7.04 19.32 18.35
CA PHE A 266 8.08 18.90 17.42
C PHE A 266 9.00 20.08 17.05
N ARG A 267 8.43 21.22 16.64
CA ARG A 267 9.21 22.42 16.28
C ARG A 267 10.04 22.95 17.44
N GLN A 268 9.48 23.00 18.64
CA GLN A 268 10.22 23.44 19.84
C GLN A 268 11.40 22.55 20.20
N LYS A 269 11.29 21.24 19.91
CA LYS A 269 12.30 20.25 20.27
C LYS A 269 13.39 20.09 19.21
N HIS A 270 13.03 20.21 17.93
CA HIS A 270 13.90 19.84 16.81
C HIS A 270 14.27 20.99 15.89
N ARG A 271 13.70 22.18 16.07
CA ARG A 271 14.09 23.39 15.37
C ARG A 271 14.51 24.44 16.38
N THR A 272 15.80 24.73 16.43
CA THR A 272 16.31 26.00 16.96
C THR A 272 15.69 27.11 16.12
N THR A 273 15.03 28.04 16.79
CA THR A 273 14.43 29.25 16.22
C THR A 273 15.40 29.94 15.26
N GLU A 274 15.09 29.94 13.96
CA GLU A 274 15.47 31.06 13.09
C GLU A 274 14.51 32.21 13.30
#